data_23d61bbbbaeda75c398e808730272d2c
#
_entry.id   23d61bbbbaeda75c398e808730272d2c
#
_cell.length_a   1.000
_cell.length_b   1.000
_cell.length_c   1.000
_cell.angle_alpha   90.00
_cell.angle_beta   90.00
_cell.angle_gamma   90.00
#
_symmetry.space_group_name_H-M   'P 1'
#
loop_
_entity.id
_entity.type
_entity.pdbx_description
1 polymer ?
#
loop_
_entity_poly.entity_id
_entity_poly.type
_entity_poly.pdbx_seq_one_letter_code
_entity_poly.pdbx_strand_id
1 'polypeptide(L)'
;ELAFVYTFSPSEKTRLKVEWLTPEKYPVFTSRTNVRYGKMTSPGIIEELSRDAHDKHNLPRGSEMYPYQMDGPVWENDKMGFRQYFDGRNCCDVFGKRISEMVLDTVGISPEGHPANTYQVVREWGCDILSAANSFGLGGLAMQTPDSLVRMGVPASYTEDVIDSTYYELVTEGPVRSIIRLTYKGWQIENNKIDLCEEISIWAGKYGYEKKISTTTLPGNYFLVTGIVNNLNTQ
;
A
#
# COMPACT_ATOMS: atom_id res chain seq x y z
N GLU A 1 17.29 6.50 -9.95
CA GLU A 1 16.59 7.78 -9.75
C GLU A 1 17.33 8.63 -8.72
N LEU A 2 17.39 9.96 -8.90
CA LEU A 2 17.88 10.92 -7.91
C LEU A 2 16.70 11.63 -7.29
N ALA A 3 16.50 11.47 -5.98
CA ALA A 3 15.39 12.08 -5.25
C ALA A 3 15.89 12.89 -4.05
N PHE A 4 15.30 14.06 -3.82
CA PHE A 4 15.57 14.88 -2.64
C PHE A 4 14.36 15.72 -2.28
N VAL A 5 14.30 16.16 -1.04
CA VAL A 5 13.28 17.10 -0.54
C VAL A 5 13.98 18.40 -0.19
N TYR A 6 13.49 19.50 -0.71
CA TYR A 6 14.02 20.84 -0.47
C TYR A 6 12.88 21.86 -0.30
N THR A 7 13.02 22.74 0.66
CA THR A 7 12.06 23.82 0.90
C THR A 7 12.63 25.12 0.35
N PHE A 8 12.02 25.65 -0.69
CA PHE A 8 12.41 26.95 -1.27
C PHE A 8 11.81 28.10 -0.47
N SER A 9 12.62 29.12 -0.21
CA SER A 9 12.13 30.41 0.23
C SER A 9 11.49 31.18 -0.94
N PRO A 10 10.57 32.12 -0.69
CA PRO A 10 10.00 32.94 -1.76
C PRO A 10 11.08 33.57 -2.64
N SER A 11 10.98 33.38 -3.95
CA SER A 11 11.93 33.88 -4.97
C SER A 11 13.35 33.33 -4.88
N GLU A 12 13.59 32.29 -4.09
CA GLU A 12 14.88 31.63 -4.00
C GLU A 12 15.28 31.00 -5.33
N LYS A 13 16.56 31.16 -5.68
CA LYS A 13 17.21 30.48 -6.82
C LYS A 13 18.39 29.67 -6.27
N THR A 14 18.28 28.37 -6.34
CA THR A 14 19.31 27.43 -5.85
C THR A 14 19.95 26.68 -7.03
N ARG A 15 21.27 26.58 -7.02
CA ARG A 15 22.01 25.75 -7.96
C ARG A 15 22.29 24.41 -7.32
N LEU A 16 21.83 23.33 -7.95
CA LEU A 16 22.12 21.97 -7.54
C LEU A 16 23.37 21.47 -8.29
N LYS A 17 24.27 20.79 -7.57
CA LYS A 17 25.43 20.11 -8.13
C LYS A 17 25.23 18.61 -7.90
N VAL A 18 25.34 17.82 -8.95
CA VAL A 18 25.33 16.35 -8.90
C VAL A 18 26.75 15.86 -9.06
N GLU A 19 27.21 15.06 -8.14
CA GLU A 19 28.52 14.42 -8.16
C GLU A 19 28.37 12.90 -8.04
N TRP A 20 29.19 12.16 -8.79
CA TRP A 20 29.32 10.73 -8.64
C TRP A 20 30.36 10.44 -7.57
N LEU A 21 29.96 9.66 -6.58
CA LEU A 21 30.84 9.22 -5.50
C LEU A 21 31.09 7.72 -5.62
N THR A 22 32.22 7.25 -5.09
CA THR A 22 32.42 5.82 -4.87
C THR A 22 31.56 5.35 -3.71
N PRO A 23 31.16 4.07 -3.64
CA PRO A 23 30.30 3.56 -2.57
C PRO A 23 30.76 3.93 -1.16
N GLU A 24 32.09 3.92 -0.92
CA GLU A 24 32.69 4.20 0.37
C GLU A 24 32.56 5.67 0.80
N LYS A 25 32.29 6.56 -0.14
CA LYS A 25 32.08 8.00 0.09
C LYS A 25 30.61 8.40 0.12
N TYR A 26 29.72 7.44 -0.09
CA TYR A 26 28.28 7.73 -0.03
C TYR A 26 27.90 8.10 1.39
N PRO A 27 27.23 9.25 1.60
CA PRO A 27 26.74 9.61 2.92
C PRO A 27 25.61 8.66 3.34
N VAL A 28 25.54 8.38 4.63
CA VAL A 28 24.39 7.66 5.24
C VAL A 28 23.30 8.69 5.48
N PHE A 29 22.14 8.46 4.88
CA PHE A 29 20.96 9.29 5.10
C PHE A 29 20.01 8.61 6.08
N THR A 30 19.41 9.39 6.96
CA THR A 30 18.32 8.90 7.80
C THR A 30 17.11 8.59 6.93
N SER A 31 16.59 7.38 7.03
CA SER A 31 15.38 6.98 6.33
C SER A 31 14.17 7.73 6.89
N ARG A 32 13.43 8.36 5.98
CA ARG A 32 12.18 9.07 6.26
C ARG A 32 11.02 8.50 5.44
N THR A 33 11.28 7.41 4.72
CA THR A 33 10.28 6.53 4.11
C THR A 33 10.69 5.09 4.36
N ASN A 34 9.69 4.20 4.41
CA ASN A 34 9.88 2.78 4.63
C ASN A 34 8.77 2.01 3.90
N VAL A 35 9.08 0.82 3.40
CA VAL A 35 8.11 -0.13 2.87
C VAL A 35 8.34 -1.45 3.58
N ARG A 36 7.25 -2.06 4.04
CA ARG A 36 7.30 -3.39 4.65
C ARG A 36 6.26 -4.30 4.02
N TYR A 37 6.69 -5.45 3.53
CA TYR A 37 5.82 -6.54 3.16
C TYR A 37 6.33 -7.83 3.80
N GLY A 38 5.88 -8.09 5.03
CA GLY A 38 6.26 -9.27 5.80
C GLY A 38 5.30 -10.43 5.54
N LYS A 39 5.84 -11.61 5.23
CA LYS A 39 5.09 -12.85 5.05
C LYS A 39 5.64 -13.92 5.98
N MET A 40 4.77 -14.57 6.73
CA MET A 40 5.16 -15.70 7.56
C MET A 40 5.41 -16.92 6.68
N THR A 41 6.67 -17.34 6.61
CA THR A 41 7.13 -18.48 5.81
C THR A 41 7.20 -19.78 6.63
N SER A 42 7.35 -19.62 7.94
CA SER A 42 7.26 -20.71 8.92
C SER A 42 6.85 -20.14 10.29
N PRO A 43 6.38 -20.97 11.24
CA PRO A 43 5.95 -20.51 12.55
C PRO A 43 7.01 -19.62 13.24
N GLY A 44 6.64 -18.38 13.56
CA GLY A 44 7.53 -17.41 14.21
C GLY A 44 8.57 -16.75 13.30
N ILE A 45 8.56 -17.02 11.99
CA ILE A 45 9.49 -16.40 11.02
C ILE A 45 8.69 -15.60 9.99
N ILE A 46 8.85 -14.29 10.02
CA ILE A 46 8.31 -13.36 9.04
C ILE A 46 9.47 -12.86 8.18
N GLU A 47 9.44 -13.20 6.90
CA GLU A 47 10.40 -12.71 5.91
C GLU A 47 9.85 -11.48 5.21
N GLU A 48 10.73 -10.55 4.91
CA GLU A 48 10.41 -9.41 4.08
C GLU A 48 10.52 -9.80 2.60
N LEU A 49 9.49 -9.49 1.83
CA LEU A 49 9.44 -9.81 0.42
C LEU A 49 9.48 -8.54 -0.43
N SER A 50 10.33 -8.54 -1.44
CA SER A 50 10.34 -7.52 -2.48
C SER A 50 9.39 -7.85 -3.64
N ARG A 51 8.90 -9.08 -3.72
CA ARG A 51 7.92 -9.55 -4.71
C ARG A 51 7.06 -10.66 -4.15
N ASP A 52 5.78 -10.65 -4.50
CA ASP A 52 4.83 -11.74 -4.22
C ASP A 52 3.70 -11.74 -5.25
N ALA A 53 2.95 -12.83 -5.29
CA ALA A 53 1.78 -12.95 -6.16
C ALA A 53 0.76 -13.94 -5.58
N HIS A 54 -0.51 -13.73 -5.91
CA HIS A 54 -1.56 -14.72 -5.71
C HIS A 54 -2.51 -14.74 -6.92
N ASP A 55 -3.22 -15.83 -7.09
CA ASP A 55 -4.31 -15.96 -8.05
C ASP A 55 -5.68 -15.94 -7.36
N LYS A 56 -6.74 -15.88 -8.15
CA LYS A 56 -8.11 -15.76 -7.65
C LYS A 56 -8.58 -16.93 -6.78
N HIS A 57 -7.98 -18.10 -6.91
CA HIS A 57 -8.35 -19.29 -6.18
C HIS A 57 -7.45 -19.56 -4.96
N ASN A 58 -6.34 -18.85 -4.89
CA ASN A 58 -5.34 -18.98 -3.83
C ASN A 58 -5.20 -17.66 -3.07
N LEU A 59 -6.33 -17.09 -2.68
CA LEU A 59 -6.33 -15.89 -1.86
C LEU A 59 -5.65 -16.18 -0.52
N PRO A 60 -4.75 -15.29 -0.07
CA PRO A 60 -4.02 -15.47 1.19
C PRO A 60 -4.93 -15.19 2.39
N ARG A 61 -6.07 -15.87 2.44
CA ARG A 61 -7.06 -15.88 3.52
C ARG A 61 -7.20 -17.29 4.02
N GLY A 62 -6.63 -17.57 5.15
CA GLY A 62 -6.82 -18.85 5.84
C GLY A 62 -7.72 -18.68 7.05
N SER A 63 -8.43 -19.75 7.42
CA SER A 63 -9.32 -19.78 8.58
C SER A 63 -8.59 -19.64 9.91
N GLU A 64 -7.29 -19.87 9.98
CA GLU A 64 -6.55 -20.04 11.24
C GLU A 64 -5.27 -19.21 11.35
N MET A 65 -4.67 -18.77 10.26
CA MET A 65 -3.44 -17.98 10.33
C MET A 65 -3.26 -17.08 9.10
N TYR A 66 -3.33 -15.80 9.31
CA TYR A 66 -3.03 -14.80 8.29
C TYR A 66 -1.54 -14.85 7.98
N PRO A 67 -1.11 -15.04 6.72
CA PRO A 67 0.31 -15.16 6.41
C PRO A 67 1.04 -13.83 6.39
N TYR A 68 0.32 -12.72 6.28
CA TYR A 68 0.93 -11.40 6.14
C TYR A 68 0.95 -10.61 7.44
N GLN A 69 2.05 -9.95 7.69
CA GLN A 69 2.28 -9.14 8.89
C GLN A 69 1.19 -8.09 9.13
N MET A 70 0.64 -7.48 8.13
CA MET A 70 -0.44 -6.49 8.23
C MET A 70 -1.43 -6.64 7.08
N ASP A 71 -1.82 -7.87 6.77
CA ASP A 71 -2.77 -8.21 5.70
C ASP A 71 -2.29 -7.82 4.27
N GLY A 72 -1.07 -7.34 4.11
CA GLY A 72 -0.51 -6.93 2.83
C GLY A 72 0.65 -5.94 2.97
N PRO A 73 1.10 -5.36 1.84
CA PRO A 73 2.17 -4.38 1.86
C PRO A 73 1.74 -3.10 2.56
N VAL A 74 2.67 -2.53 3.33
CA VAL A 74 2.53 -1.25 4.00
C VAL A 74 3.66 -0.32 3.59
N TRP A 75 3.40 0.97 3.62
CA TRP A 75 4.39 2.01 3.38
C TRP A 75 4.17 3.16 4.32
N GLU A 76 5.24 3.76 4.78
CA GLU A 76 5.18 4.89 5.70
C GLU A 76 6.21 5.97 5.36
N ASN A 77 5.96 7.14 5.87
CA ASN A 77 6.94 8.21 5.99
C ASN A 77 6.94 8.76 7.42
N ASP A 78 7.69 9.85 7.64
CA ASP A 78 7.78 10.54 8.92
C ASP A 78 6.48 11.26 9.36
N LYS A 79 5.36 11.08 8.65
CA LYS A 79 4.05 11.68 8.97
C LYS A 79 2.92 10.66 9.10
N MET A 80 2.87 9.69 8.19
CA MET A 80 1.74 8.77 8.04
C MET A 80 2.23 7.38 7.65
N GLY A 81 1.42 6.37 7.92
CA GLY A 81 1.55 5.05 7.35
C GLY A 81 0.29 4.65 6.58
N PHE A 82 0.43 3.73 5.65
CA PHE A 82 -0.65 3.24 4.79
C PHE A 82 -0.49 1.75 4.56
N ARG A 83 -1.60 1.08 4.24
CA ARG A 83 -1.67 -0.34 3.95
C ARG A 83 -2.54 -0.60 2.73
N GLN A 84 -2.12 -1.55 1.90
CA GLN A 84 -2.99 -2.18 0.92
C GLN A 84 -3.32 -3.59 1.38
N TYR A 85 -4.57 -3.93 1.48
CA TYR A 85 -4.98 -5.32 1.68
C TYR A 85 -4.65 -6.14 0.44
N PHE A 86 -3.79 -7.12 0.61
CA PHE A 86 -3.31 -7.99 -0.48
C PHE A 86 -3.94 -9.39 -0.39
N ASP A 87 -5.25 -9.42 -0.19
CA ASP A 87 -6.01 -10.63 0.07
C ASP A 87 -7.36 -10.67 -0.67
N GLY A 88 -7.48 -9.93 -1.76
CA GLY A 88 -8.70 -9.78 -2.54
C GLY A 88 -9.64 -8.69 -2.04
N ARG A 89 -9.46 -8.14 -0.84
CA ARG A 89 -10.22 -6.95 -0.40
C ARG A 89 -9.84 -5.71 -1.21
N ASN A 90 -8.58 -5.61 -1.63
CA ASN A 90 -8.04 -4.59 -2.54
C ASN A 90 -8.44 -3.15 -2.18
N CYS A 91 -8.50 -2.84 -0.89
CA CYS A 91 -8.73 -1.50 -0.37
C CYS A 91 -7.51 -1.00 0.40
N CYS A 92 -7.40 0.31 0.54
CA CYS A 92 -6.33 0.96 1.29
C CYS A 92 -6.78 1.32 2.70
N ASP A 93 -5.82 1.35 3.60
CA ASP A 93 -6.00 1.73 4.99
C ASP A 93 -4.96 2.78 5.39
N VAL A 94 -5.14 3.41 6.57
CA VAL A 94 -4.26 4.48 7.04
C VAL A 94 -3.90 4.33 8.50
N PHE A 95 -2.62 4.49 8.81
CA PHE A 95 -2.07 4.55 10.16
C PHE A 95 -1.73 5.99 10.54
N GLY A 96 -2.34 6.46 11.61
CA GLY A 96 -1.98 7.74 12.23
C GLY A 96 -0.71 7.59 13.05
N LYS A 97 0.33 8.36 12.72
CA LYS A 97 1.60 8.37 13.44
C LYS A 97 1.67 9.54 14.43
N ARG A 98 2.24 9.29 15.59
CA ARG A 98 2.51 10.28 16.65
C ARG A 98 3.99 10.63 16.74
N ILE A 99 4.83 9.85 16.07
CA ILE A 99 6.29 9.98 16.03
C ILE A 99 6.78 9.97 14.57
N SER A 100 7.97 10.48 14.35
CA SER A 100 8.55 10.57 12.99
C SER A 100 9.39 9.36 12.59
N GLU A 101 9.71 8.49 13.53
CA GLU A 101 10.50 7.28 13.32
C GLU A 101 9.74 6.27 12.45
N MET A 102 10.46 5.46 11.68
CA MET A 102 9.90 4.34 10.94
C MET A 102 9.58 3.21 11.92
N VAL A 103 8.35 2.67 11.87
CA VAL A 103 7.85 1.72 12.87
C VAL A 103 7.23 0.46 12.28
N LEU A 104 6.85 0.47 11.01
CA LEU A 104 6.05 -0.59 10.42
C LEU A 104 6.81 -1.92 10.26
N ASP A 105 8.11 -1.94 10.44
CA ASP A 105 8.91 -3.18 10.46
C ASP A 105 8.52 -4.10 11.61
N THR A 106 8.09 -3.54 12.73
CA THR A 106 7.76 -4.28 13.95
C THR A 106 6.27 -4.26 14.30
N VAL A 107 5.50 -3.36 13.70
CA VAL A 107 4.05 -3.29 13.89
C VAL A 107 3.37 -4.48 13.21
N GLY A 108 2.33 -5.02 13.84
CA GLY A 108 1.61 -6.18 13.29
C GLY A 108 2.26 -7.53 13.61
N ILE A 109 3.21 -7.57 14.56
CA ILE A 109 3.87 -8.79 15.01
C ILE A 109 3.61 -9.00 16.50
N SER A 110 3.22 -10.21 16.89
CA SER A 110 3.10 -10.59 18.29
C SER A 110 4.48 -10.82 18.94
N PRO A 111 4.58 -10.88 20.28
CA PRO A 111 5.83 -11.24 20.95
C PRO A 111 6.42 -12.59 20.55
N GLU A 112 5.57 -13.50 20.07
CA GLU A 112 5.95 -14.84 19.60
C GLU A 112 6.39 -14.86 18.12
N GLY A 113 6.40 -13.68 17.45
CA GLY A 113 6.82 -13.55 16.04
C GLY A 113 5.73 -13.88 15.02
N HIS A 114 4.46 -13.92 15.41
CA HIS A 114 3.34 -14.17 14.49
C HIS A 114 2.65 -12.87 14.06
N PRO A 115 2.05 -12.82 12.85
CA PRO A 115 1.16 -11.73 12.46
C PRO A 115 0.06 -11.52 13.50
N ALA A 116 -0.15 -10.27 13.91
CA ALA A 116 -1.13 -9.93 14.94
C ALA A 116 -1.64 -8.48 14.78
N ASN A 117 -2.87 -8.23 15.17
CA ASN A 117 -3.51 -6.92 15.07
C ASN A 117 -3.04 -5.93 16.16
N THR A 118 -1.73 -5.79 16.35
CA THR A 118 -1.14 -4.94 17.40
C THR A 118 -1.36 -3.45 17.16
N TYR A 119 -1.80 -3.08 15.98
CA TYR A 119 -2.04 -1.70 15.50
C TYR A 119 -3.48 -1.21 15.73
N GLN A 120 -4.39 -2.06 16.15
CA GLN A 120 -5.80 -1.68 16.38
C GLN A 120 -6.02 -0.87 17.67
N VAL A 121 -5.02 -0.78 18.53
CA VAL A 121 -5.06 0.03 19.75
C VAL A 121 -3.99 1.11 19.70
N VAL A 122 -4.30 2.26 20.29
CA VAL A 122 -3.37 3.39 20.35
C VAL A 122 -2.10 2.99 21.12
N ARG A 123 -0.95 3.20 20.49
CA ARG A 123 0.38 2.99 21.03
C ARG A 123 1.17 4.31 21.01
N GLU A 124 2.40 4.30 21.52
CA GLU A 124 3.28 5.47 21.47
C GLU A 124 3.52 5.96 20.04
N TRP A 125 3.69 5.05 19.10
CA TRP A 125 3.91 5.37 17.69
C TRP A 125 2.64 5.87 16.96
N GLY A 126 1.44 5.46 17.41
CA GLY A 126 0.15 5.72 16.76
C GLY A 126 -0.76 4.49 16.74
N CYS A 127 -1.61 4.38 15.74
CA CYS A 127 -2.49 3.23 15.49
C CYS A 127 -3.13 3.29 14.10
N ASP A 128 -3.84 2.22 13.74
CA ASP A 128 -4.83 2.21 12.66
C ASP A 128 -5.98 3.18 13.01
N ILE A 129 -6.28 4.10 12.10
CA ILE A 129 -7.28 5.16 12.33
C ILE A 129 -8.44 5.12 11.34
N LEU A 130 -8.45 4.13 10.44
CA LEU A 130 -9.48 3.98 9.43
C LEU A 130 -10.03 2.55 9.41
N SER A 131 -11.32 2.38 9.56
CA SER A 131 -11.99 1.10 9.30
C SER A 131 -12.33 0.98 7.82
N ALA A 132 -11.46 0.36 7.02
CA ALA A 132 -11.66 0.17 5.58
C ALA A 132 -12.78 -0.83 5.29
N ALA A 133 -12.87 -1.93 6.04
CA ALA A 133 -13.88 -2.97 5.90
C ALA A 133 -14.11 -3.40 4.43
N ASN A 134 -15.36 -3.39 3.98
CA ASN A 134 -15.76 -3.70 2.59
C ASN A 134 -15.98 -2.44 1.75
N SER A 135 -15.18 -1.40 1.97
CA SER A 135 -15.29 -0.09 1.30
C SER A 135 -14.08 0.21 0.42
N PHE A 136 -13.98 1.43 -0.05
CA PHE A 136 -12.80 1.95 -0.76
C PHE A 136 -11.59 2.12 0.19
N GLY A 137 -11.83 2.20 1.50
CA GLY A 137 -10.82 2.67 2.44
C GLY A 137 -10.36 4.08 2.09
N LEU A 138 -9.06 4.28 1.91
CA LEU A 138 -8.45 5.53 1.48
C LEU A 138 -7.83 5.36 0.09
N GLY A 139 -8.63 5.51 -0.96
CA GLY A 139 -8.14 5.48 -2.34
C GLY A 139 -8.20 4.10 -3.02
N GLY A 140 -9.03 3.17 -2.55
CA GLY A 140 -9.38 1.96 -3.29
C GLY A 140 -10.06 2.28 -4.61
N LEU A 141 -10.11 1.32 -5.53
CA LEU A 141 -10.60 1.52 -6.89
C LEU A 141 -11.92 0.81 -7.15
N ALA A 142 -12.70 1.39 -8.06
CA ALA A 142 -13.87 0.78 -8.67
C ALA A 142 -14.00 1.21 -10.13
N MET A 143 -14.82 0.48 -10.87
CA MET A 143 -15.23 0.84 -12.23
C MET A 143 -16.69 1.27 -12.21
N GLN A 144 -16.95 2.47 -12.67
CA GLN A 144 -18.30 2.93 -13.00
C GLN A 144 -18.63 2.46 -14.42
N THR A 145 -19.61 1.58 -14.54
CA THR A 145 -20.24 1.22 -15.81
C THR A 145 -21.53 2.02 -15.98
N PRO A 146 -22.22 1.94 -17.12
CA PRO A 146 -23.54 2.57 -17.27
C PRO A 146 -24.56 2.12 -16.22
N ASP A 147 -24.47 0.86 -15.78
CA ASP A 147 -25.50 0.22 -14.96
C ASP A 147 -25.08 0.02 -13.49
N SER A 148 -23.78 0.09 -13.18
CA SER A 148 -23.29 -0.28 -11.86
C SER A 148 -21.97 0.38 -11.48
N LEU A 149 -21.66 0.34 -10.17
CA LEU A 149 -20.35 0.65 -9.61
C LEU A 149 -19.73 -0.66 -9.09
N VAL A 150 -18.70 -1.14 -9.79
CA VAL A 150 -18.02 -2.39 -9.49
C VAL A 150 -16.72 -2.10 -8.75
N ARG A 151 -16.66 -2.35 -7.44
CA ARG A 151 -15.45 -2.19 -6.64
C ARG A 151 -14.40 -3.23 -7.02
N MET A 152 -13.13 -2.84 -7.05
CA MET A 152 -11.99 -3.71 -7.34
C MET A 152 -11.62 -4.57 -6.12
N GLY A 153 -12.56 -5.24 -5.53
CA GLY A 153 -12.28 -6.10 -4.39
C GLY A 153 -13.52 -6.82 -3.93
N VAL A 154 -13.29 -7.91 -3.24
CA VAL A 154 -14.36 -8.76 -2.70
C VAL A 154 -14.42 -8.64 -1.18
N PRO A 155 -15.59 -8.93 -0.56
CA PRO A 155 -15.68 -9.05 0.90
C PRO A 155 -14.72 -10.09 1.46
N ALA A 156 -14.28 -9.89 2.71
CA ALA A 156 -13.39 -10.82 3.41
C ALA A 156 -13.94 -12.27 3.53
N SER A 157 -15.25 -12.44 3.44
CA SER A 157 -15.91 -13.75 3.45
C SER A 157 -15.84 -14.52 2.13
N TYR A 158 -15.42 -13.87 1.03
CA TYR A 158 -15.33 -14.55 -0.27
C TYR A 158 -14.07 -15.39 -0.34
N THR A 159 -14.17 -16.52 -1.02
CA THR A 159 -13.07 -17.47 -1.23
C THR A 159 -12.36 -17.28 -2.56
N GLU A 160 -13.00 -16.57 -3.49
CA GLU A 160 -12.45 -16.26 -4.81
C GLU A 160 -12.45 -14.76 -5.05
N ASP A 161 -11.43 -14.28 -5.78
CA ASP A 161 -11.32 -12.91 -6.21
C ASP A 161 -12.06 -12.67 -7.55
N VAL A 162 -12.34 -11.41 -7.84
CA VAL A 162 -12.79 -10.94 -9.16
C VAL A 162 -11.63 -10.62 -10.10
N ILE A 163 -10.41 -10.81 -9.65
CA ILE A 163 -9.14 -10.58 -10.35
C ILE A 163 -8.45 -11.92 -10.54
N ASP A 164 -8.05 -12.24 -11.77
CA ASP A 164 -7.43 -13.54 -12.07
C ASP A 164 -6.10 -13.74 -11.34
N SER A 165 -5.26 -12.67 -11.25
CA SER A 165 -4.02 -12.70 -10.46
C SER A 165 -3.56 -11.29 -10.06
N THR A 166 -2.96 -11.19 -8.87
CA THR A 166 -2.42 -9.95 -8.31
C THR A 166 -0.94 -10.13 -7.99
N TYR A 167 -0.14 -9.11 -8.31
CA TYR A 167 1.31 -9.09 -8.12
C TYR A 167 1.72 -7.88 -7.30
N TYR A 168 2.65 -8.08 -6.38
CA TYR A 168 3.33 -7.04 -5.64
C TYR A 168 4.80 -6.96 -6.04
N GLU A 169 5.34 -5.76 -6.14
CA GLU A 169 6.76 -5.48 -6.35
C GLU A 169 7.19 -4.23 -5.56
N LEU A 170 8.26 -4.36 -4.77
CA LEU A 170 9.03 -3.22 -4.26
C LEU A 170 9.90 -2.70 -5.40
N VAL A 171 9.55 -1.55 -5.95
CA VAL A 171 10.28 -0.95 -7.10
C VAL A 171 11.57 -0.29 -6.62
N THR A 172 11.47 0.48 -5.55
CA THR A 172 12.61 1.13 -4.89
C THR A 172 12.24 1.58 -3.49
N GLU A 173 13.22 1.58 -2.64
CA GLU A 173 13.15 2.17 -1.31
C GLU A 173 14.35 3.10 -1.11
N GLY A 174 14.07 4.26 -0.57
CA GLY A 174 15.11 5.27 -0.36
C GLY A 174 14.78 6.18 0.83
N PRO A 175 15.76 6.98 1.27
CA PRO A 175 15.60 7.77 2.50
C PRO A 175 14.50 8.84 2.43
N VAL A 176 14.08 9.27 1.25
CA VAL A 176 13.09 10.34 1.08
C VAL A 176 11.94 9.97 0.17
N ARG A 177 12.02 8.85 -0.54
CA ARG A 177 10.98 8.34 -1.43
C ARG A 177 11.05 6.83 -1.54
N SER A 178 9.90 6.18 -1.45
CA SER A 178 9.75 4.75 -1.76
C SER A 178 8.62 4.53 -2.75
N ILE A 179 8.74 3.49 -3.56
CA ILE A 179 7.78 3.16 -4.62
C ILE A 179 7.50 1.66 -4.57
N ILE A 180 6.22 1.32 -4.53
CA ILE A 180 5.72 -0.04 -4.74
C ILE A 180 4.85 -0.09 -5.98
N ARG A 181 4.70 -1.28 -6.54
CA ARG A 181 3.82 -1.54 -7.69
C ARG A 181 2.92 -2.72 -7.40
N LEU A 182 1.63 -2.53 -7.68
CA LEU A 182 0.63 -3.58 -7.65
C LEU A 182 0.10 -3.75 -9.07
N THR A 183 0.10 -4.99 -9.57
CA THR A 183 -0.41 -5.31 -10.90
C THR A 183 -1.54 -6.31 -10.77
N TYR A 184 -2.68 -5.96 -11.32
CA TYR A 184 -3.90 -6.74 -11.30
C TYR A 184 -4.20 -7.21 -12.72
N LYS A 185 -4.31 -8.52 -12.92
CA LYS A 185 -4.57 -9.13 -14.21
C LYS A 185 -5.97 -9.71 -14.25
N GLY A 186 -6.69 -9.39 -15.31
CA GLY A 186 -8.00 -9.99 -15.58
C GLY A 186 -9.06 -9.59 -14.57
N TRP A 187 -9.10 -8.32 -14.11
CA TRP A 187 -10.24 -7.84 -13.31
C TRP A 187 -11.53 -7.95 -14.09
N GLN A 188 -12.42 -8.82 -13.61
CA GLN A 188 -13.69 -9.13 -14.28
C GLN A 188 -14.73 -8.04 -13.99
N ILE A 189 -15.15 -7.35 -15.03
CA ILE A 189 -16.19 -6.33 -14.99
C ILE A 189 -17.19 -6.64 -16.09
N GLU A 190 -18.35 -7.12 -15.70
CA GLU A 190 -19.36 -7.63 -16.66
C GLU A 190 -18.73 -8.66 -17.62
N ASN A 191 -18.78 -8.41 -18.92
CA ASN A 191 -18.20 -9.28 -19.95
C ASN A 191 -16.75 -8.90 -20.33
N ASN A 192 -16.12 -7.97 -19.61
CA ASN A 192 -14.79 -7.48 -19.91
C ASN A 192 -13.77 -7.94 -18.87
N LYS A 193 -12.53 -8.14 -19.30
CA LYS A 193 -11.37 -8.32 -18.43
C LYS A 193 -10.43 -7.14 -18.58
N ILE A 194 -10.11 -6.49 -17.49
CA ILE A 194 -9.31 -5.28 -17.43
C ILE A 194 -8.01 -5.60 -16.66
N ASP A 195 -6.88 -5.29 -17.27
CA ASP A 195 -5.60 -5.26 -16.55
C ASP A 195 -5.35 -3.86 -16.01
N LEU A 196 -4.83 -3.78 -14.79
CA LEU A 196 -4.55 -2.52 -14.12
C LEU A 196 -3.21 -2.60 -13.39
N CYS A 197 -2.49 -1.50 -13.38
CA CYS A 197 -1.26 -1.34 -12.59
C CYS A 197 -1.35 -0.06 -11.78
N GLU A 198 -1.12 -0.19 -10.48
CA GLU A 198 -0.95 0.92 -9.54
C GLU A 198 0.53 1.05 -9.19
N GLU A 199 1.10 2.21 -9.45
CA GLU A 199 2.40 2.60 -8.91
C GLU A 199 2.17 3.59 -7.79
N ILE A 200 2.51 3.19 -6.58
CA ILE A 200 2.29 3.93 -5.34
C ILE A 200 3.62 4.50 -4.88
N SER A 201 3.67 5.82 -4.70
CA SER A 201 4.87 6.55 -4.30
C SER A 201 4.61 7.33 -3.02
N ILE A 202 5.45 7.13 -2.02
CA ILE A 202 5.42 7.91 -0.78
C ILE A 202 6.66 8.78 -0.66
N TRP A 203 6.46 10.04 -0.26
CA TRP A 203 7.51 11.03 -0.05
C TRP A 203 7.61 11.44 1.41
N ALA A 204 8.83 11.65 1.88
CA ALA A 204 9.09 12.22 3.19
C ALA A 204 8.39 13.58 3.39
N GLY A 205 7.83 13.79 4.56
CA GLY A 205 7.19 15.06 4.95
C GLY A 205 5.78 15.29 4.41
N LYS A 206 5.19 14.36 3.68
CA LYS A 206 3.83 14.47 3.13
C LYS A 206 2.81 13.72 3.99
N TYR A 207 1.57 14.23 4.05
CA TYR A 207 0.44 13.58 4.72
C TYR A 207 -0.38 12.72 3.75
N GLY A 208 0.24 12.13 2.77
CA GLY A 208 -0.41 11.32 1.77
C GLY A 208 0.61 10.61 0.88
N TYR A 209 0.11 9.83 -0.05
CA TYR A 209 0.88 9.16 -1.09
C TYR A 209 0.35 9.54 -2.47
N GLU A 210 1.14 9.29 -3.49
CA GLU A 210 0.75 9.45 -4.89
C GLU A 210 0.47 8.08 -5.48
N LYS A 211 -0.62 7.96 -6.23
CA LYS A 211 -1.00 6.73 -6.95
C LYS A 211 -1.11 7.04 -8.43
N LYS A 212 -0.22 6.46 -9.22
CA LYS A 212 -0.29 6.48 -10.68
C LYS A 212 -0.93 5.20 -11.17
N ILE A 213 -2.00 5.33 -11.92
CA ILE A 213 -2.75 4.19 -12.42
C ILE A 213 -2.61 4.10 -13.94
N SER A 214 -2.33 2.91 -14.44
CA SER A 214 -2.39 2.57 -15.85
C SER A 214 -3.25 1.33 -16.04
N THR A 215 -3.99 1.28 -17.13
CA THR A 215 -4.93 0.21 -17.43
C THR A 215 -4.94 -0.11 -18.91
N THR A 216 -5.41 -1.29 -19.28
CA THR A 216 -5.79 -1.61 -20.65
C THR A 216 -6.92 -0.68 -21.12
N THR A 217 -7.14 -0.59 -22.42
CA THR A 217 -8.20 0.27 -22.97
C THR A 217 -9.55 -0.08 -22.35
N LEU A 218 -10.20 0.93 -21.77
CA LEU A 218 -11.53 0.80 -21.20
C LEU A 218 -12.58 0.92 -22.31
N PRO A 219 -13.73 0.24 -22.19
CA PRO A 219 -14.91 0.58 -23.01
C PRO A 219 -15.25 2.07 -22.86
N GLY A 220 -15.72 2.71 -23.94
CA GLY A 220 -15.87 4.17 -24.00
C GLY A 220 -16.85 4.80 -23.01
N ASN A 221 -17.66 3.98 -22.33
CA ASN A 221 -18.63 4.38 -21.31
C ASN A 221 -18.28 3.89 -19.90
N TYR A 222 -17.04 3.40 -19.70
CA TYR A 222 -16.52 2.98 -18.40
C TYR A 222 -15.57 4.05 -17.85
N PHE A 223 -15.66 4.30 -16.54
CA PHE A 223 -14.81 5.26 -15.84
C PHE A 223 -14.18 4.62 -14.62
N LEU A 224 -12.87 4.73 -14.51
CA LEU A 224 -12.18 4.34 -13.28
C LEU A 224 -12.47 5.41 -12.21
N VAL A 225 -12.90 4.95 -11.05
CA VAL A 225 -13.26 5.82 -9.91
C VAL A 225 -12.52 5.40 -8.65
N THR A 226 -12.32 6.33 -7.75
CA THR A 226 -11.74 6.11 -6.43
C THR A 226 -12.59 6.81 -5.38
N GLY A 227 -12.41 6.44 -4.13
CA GLY A 227 -13.19 7.00 -3.03
C GLY A 227 -12.47 6.93 -1.70
N ILE A 228 -13.06 7.63 -0.73
CA ILE A 228 -12.66 7.58 0.68
C ILE A 228 -13.87 7.12 1.47
N VAL A 229 -13.67 6.15 2.37
CA VAL A 229 -14.73 5.72 3.27
C VAL A 229 -15.07 6.82 4.26
N ASN A 230 -16.35 7.06 4.46
CA ASN A 230 -16.85 7.99 5.47
C ASN A 230 -17.49 7.22 6.61
N ASN A 231 -16.69 6.83 7.60
CA ASN A 231 -17.16 6.09 8.78
C ASN A 231 -17.74 6.98 9.89
N LEU A 232 -17.65 8.31 9.74
CA LEU A 232 -18.08 9.24 10.79
C LEU A 232 -19.56 9.66 10.67
N ASN A 233 -20.24 9.25 9.60
CA ASN A 233 -21.66 9.54 9.38
C ASN A 233 -22.59 8.39 9.80
N THR A 234 -22.29 7.72 10.92
CA THR A 234 -23.29 6.91 11.61
C THR A 234 -24.08 7.81 12.55
N GLN A 235 -24.98 8.59 11.98
CA GLN A 235 -26.14 9.14 12.69
C GLN A 235 -27.36 8.95 11.84
#